data_1119fe87a662348e0b67d78553d4a3e5
#
_entry.id   1119fe87a662348e0b67d78553d4a3e5
#
_cell.length_a   1.000
_cell.length_b   1.000
_cell.length_c   1.000
_cell.angle_alpha   90.00
_cell.angle_beta   90.00
_cell.angle_gamma   90.00
#
_symmetry.space_group_name_H-M   'P 1'
#
loop_
_entity.id
_entity.type
_entity.pdbx_description
1 polymer ?
#
loop_
_entity_poly.entity_id
_entity_poly.type
_entity_poly.pdbx_seq_one_letter_code
_entity_poly.pdbx_strand_id
1 'polypeptide(L)' 'MQKHDTKGFKVGDNIRIVEMVGEPHYNGKVGVIESIDDMGQLHGSWGGLAVHADEDKIERV' A
#
# COMPACT_ATOMS: atom_id res chain seq x y z
N MET A 1 4.73 -20.09 1.33
CA MET A 1 4.79 -18.75 0.76
C MET A 1 4.62 -17.74 1.87
N GLN A 2 5.44 -16.71 1.90
CA GLN A 2 5.40 -15.74 2.98
C GLN A 2 4.46 -14.59 2.63
N LYS A 3 3.74 -14.14 3.65
CA LYS A 3 2.92 -12.96 3.52
C LYS A 3 3.80 -11.71 3.61
N HIS A 4 3.34 -10.65 2.99
CA HIS A 4 3.93 -9.34 3.19
C HIS A 4 3.56 -8.82 4.58
N ASP A 5 4.51 -8.15 5.21
CA ASP A 5 4.26 -7.51 6.50
C ASP A 5 3.53 -6.20 6.26
N THR A 6 2.40 -6.01 6.91
CA THR A 6 1.60 -4.79 6.74
C THR A 6 2.16 -3.60 7.51
N LYS A 7 3.19 -3.81 8.36
CA LYS A 7 3.87 -2.73 9.10
C LYS A 7 2.91 -1.90 9.95
N GLY A 8 1.84 -2.52 10.41
CA GLY A 8 0.85 -1.83 11.22
C GLY A 8 -0.19 -1.02 10.46
N PHE A 9 -0.08 -0.97 9.14
CA PHE A 9 -1.12 -0.34 8.32
C PHE A 9 -2.37 -1.22 8.31
N LYS A 10 -3.54 -0.60 8.29
CA LYS A 10 -4.80 -1.33 8.36
C LYS A 10 -5.87 -0.63 7.55
N VAL A 11 -6.96 -1.34 7.31
CA VAL A 11 -8.11 -0.81 6.58
C VAL A 11 -8.59 0.47 7.25
N GLY A 12 -8.83 1.48 6.44
CA GLY A 12 -9.24 2.81 6.91
C GLY A 12 -8.12 3.80 7.03
N ASP A 13 -6.85 3.34 6.99
CA ASP A 13 -5.72 4.27 7.06
C ASP A 13 -5.60 5.04 5.75
N ASN A 14 -5.34 6.35 5.86
CA ASN A 14 -5.01 7.18 4.71
C ASN A 14 -3.51 7.16 4.53
N ILE A 15 -3.07 6.89 3.31
CA ILE A 15 -1.65 6.77 3.02
C ILE A 15 -1.28 7.58 1.79
N ARG A 16 0.00 7.94 1.73
CA ARG A 16 0.63 8.46 0.51
C ARG A 16 1.68 7.45 0.06
N ILE A 17 1.68 7.14 -1.23
CA ILE A 17 2.72 6.32 -1.83
C ILE A 17 3.92 7.21 -2.07
N VAL A 18 5.01 6.96 -1.34
CA VAL A 18 6.23 7.75 -1.47
C VAL A 18 7.06 7.22 -2.62
N GLU A 19 7.27 5.91 -2.66
CA GLU A 19 8.04 5.29 -3.72
C GLU A 19 7.56 3.86 -3.90
N MET A 20 7.09 3.53 -5.10
CA MET A 20 6.64 2.19 -5.40
C MET A 20 7.64 1.53 -6.35
N VAL A 21 8.28 0.47 -5.86
CA VAL A 21 9.25 -0.29 -6.64
C VAL A 21 8.53 -0.96 -7.81
N GLY A 22 9.01 -0.74 -9.02
CA GLY A 22 8.41 -1.32 -10.21
C GLY A 22 7.29 -0.51 -10.83
N GLU A 23 6.70 0.45 -10.11
CA GLU A 23 5.60 1.26 -10.64
C GLU A 23 5.75 2.72 -10.19
N PRO A 24 6.82 3.38 -10.64
CA PRO A 24 7.13 4.72 -10.10
C PRO A 24 6.10 5.80 -10.45
N HIS A 25 5.27 5.57 -11.44
CA HIS A 25 4.23 6.55 -11.76
C HIS A 25 3.13 6.64 -10.70
N TYR A 26 3.11 5.70 -9.76
CA TYR A 26 2.21 5.79 -8.61
C TYR A 26 2.78 6.66 -7.48
N ASN A 27 4.05 7.06 -7.57
CA ASN A 27 4.66 7.90 -6.54
C ASN A 27 3.87 9.19 -6.36
N GLY A 28 3.59 9.54 -5.11
CA GLY A 28 2.83 10.73 -4.76
C GLY A 28 1.33 10.54 -4.67
N LYS A 29 0.80 9.38 -5.07
CA LYS A 29 -0.63 9.13 -4.97
C LYS A 29 -1.03 8.96 -3.51
N VAL A 30 -2.22 9.47 -3.19
CA VAL A 30 -2.81 9.38 -1.86
C VAL A 30 -4.10 8.59 -1.97
N GLY A 31 -4.38 7.78 -0.96
CA GLY A 31 -5.62 7.03 -0.92
C GLY A 31 -5.86 6.39 0.44
N VAL A 32 -7.00 5.73 0.56
CA VAL A 32 -7.37 5.01 1.78
C VAL A 32 -7.27 3.52 1.52
N ILE A 33 -6.77 2.78 2.52
CA ILE A 33 -6.71 1.32 2.45
C ILE A 33 -8.13 0.79 2.60
N GLU A 34 -8.61 0.09 1.58
CA GLU A 34 -9.97 -0.45 1.56
C GLU A 34 -10.01 -1.92 1.94
N SER A 35 -8.94 -2.67 1.65
CA SER A 35 -8.85 -4.07 2.04
C SER A 35 -7.40 -4.51 2.09
N ILE A 36 -7.15 -5.60 2.84
CA ILE A 36 -5.84 -6.24 2.90
C ILE A 36 -6.10 -7.71 2.60
N ASP A 37 -5.45 -8.23 1.58
CA ASP A 37 -5.70 -9.61 1.16
C ASP A 37 -4.90 -10.61 1.99
N ASP A 38 -5.07 -11.89 1.68
CA ASP A 38 -4.43 -12.97 2.43
C ASP A 38 -2.91 -12.94 2.35
N MET A 39 -2.36 -12.27 1.33
CA MET A 39 -0.93 -12.14 1.16
C MET A 39 -0.36 -10.91 1.84
N GLY A 40 -1.19 -10.11 2.51
CA GLY A 40 -0.77 -8.88 3.14
C GLY A 40 -0.62 -7.72 2.18
N GLN A 41 -1.19 -7.81 0.98
CA GLN A 41 -1.15 -6.73 0.01
C GLN A 41 -2.28 -5.75 0.30
N LEU A 42 -1.95 -4.46 0.24
CA LEU A 42 -2.90 -3.40 0.54
C LEU A 42 -3.60 -2.97 -0.75
N HIS A 43 -4.91 -2.90 -0.70
CA HIS A 43 -5.76 -2.45 -1.82
C HIS A 43 -6.52 -1.22 -1.36
N GLY A 44 -6.61 -0.22 -2.24
CA GLY A 44 -7.27 1.01 -1.82
C GLY A 44 -7.59 1.92 -2.99
N SER A 45 -7.92 3.16 -2.65
CA SER A 45 -8.49 4.11 -3.61
C SER A 45 -7.43 4.78 -4.50
N TRP A 46 -6.17 4.42 -4.38
CA TRP A 46 -5.11 4.98 -5.23
C TRP A 46 -5.12 4.41 -6.65
N GLY A 47 -5.86 3.35 -6.90
CA GLY A 47 -5.93 2.69 -8.21
C GLY A 47 -5.96 1.18 -8.03
N GLY A 48 -5.83 0.43 -9.11
CA GLY A 48 -5.98 -1.02 -9.08
C GLY A 48 -4.75 -1.80 -8.65
N LEU A 49 -3.65 -1.13 -8.32
CA LEU A 49 -2.40 -1.80 -8.01
C LEU A 49 -2.29 -2.08 -6.51
N ALA A 50 -1.87 -3.29 -6.16
CA ALA A 50 -1.63 -3.67 -4.78
C ALA A 50 -0.35 -3.05 -4.26
N VAL A 51 -0.36 -2.58 -3.02
CA VAL A 51 0.78 -1.95 -2.37
C VAL A 51 1.32 -2.90 -1.30
N HIS A 52 2.64 -3.03 -1.24
CA HIS A 52 3.33 -3.85 -0.25
C HIS A 52 4.01 -2.94 0.75
N ALA A 53 3.49 -2.88 1.97
CA ALA A 53 4.02 -1.97 2.98
C ALA A 53 5.47 -2.29 3.36
N ASP A 54 5.91 -3.54 3.16
CA ASP A 54 7.26 -3.97 3.49
C ASP A 54 8.26 -3.73 2.35
N GLU A 55 7.80 -3.57 1.11
CA GLU A 55 8.68 -3.39 -0.05
C GLU A 55 8.59 -1.99 -0.62
N ASP A 56 7.42 -1.40 -0.58
CA ASP A 56 7.19 -0.06 -1.10
C ASP A 56 7.26 0.94 0.04
N LYS A 57 7.64 2.17 -0.26
CA LYS A 57 7.66 3.22 0.76
C LYS A 57 6.32 3.92 0.77
N ILE A 58 5.64 3.86 1.90
CA ILE A 58 4.37 4.55 2.11
C ILE A 58 4.39 5.23 3.46
N GLU A 59 3.53 6.22 3.63
CA GLU A 59 3.42 6.93 4.90
C GLU A 59 1.96 7.24 5.19
N ARG A 60 1.61 7.36 6.47
CA ARG A 60 0.28 7.82 6.86
C ARG A 60 0.16 9.31 6.66
N VAL A 61 -1.00 9.73 6.22
CA VAL A 61 -1.28 11.16 6.03
C VAL A 61 -2.53 11.58 6.76
#